data_17b5b24dadae8650e33a13b9da8cdce5
#
_entry.id   17b5b24dadae8650e33a13b9da8cdce5
#
_cell.length_a   1.000
_cell.length_b   1.000
_cell.length_c   1.000
_cell.angle_alpha   90.00
_cell.angle_beta   90.00
_cell.angle_gamma   90.00
#
_symmetry.space_group_name_H-M   'P 1'
#
loop_
_entity.id
_entity.type
_entity.pdbx_description
1 polymer ?
#
loop_
_entity_poly.entity_id
_entity_poly.type
_entity_poly.pdbx_seq_one_letter_code
_entity_poly.pdbx_strand_id
1 'polypeptide(L)'
;MQNYLPACKIVSTHGVRGEMKALPLCDSAAFLAKFKRLFTSADGTGETRVLGVRAQGNVILLRLDGVTDMDAARAQVGRTYYLAKADAKLPRGRYFIDDLLGCDVVDADTDRVYGQLTNVDRPAAQDIYTVTDGAGEEHMLPAVPEFVKKIDIDARKIFVTPIEGMFTDAVNGDED
;
A
#
# COMPACT_ATOMS: atom_id res chain seq x y z
N MET A 1 12.76 1.81 0.49
CA MET A 1 11.51 1.50 -0.24
C MET A 1 11.56 0.11 -0.80
N GLN A 2 10.52 -0.67 -0.60
CA GLN A 2 10.40 -1.99 -1.20
C GLN A 2 9.86 -1.86 -2.62
N ASN A 3 10.47 -2.53 -3.58
CA ASN A 3 10.03 -2.55 -4.97
C ASN A 3 8.98 -3.63 -5.23
N TYR A 4 8.88 -4.62 -4.36
CA TYR A 4 7.94 -5.74 -4.44
C TYR A 4 7.18 -5.84 -3.13
N LEU A 5 5.87 -6.01 -3.23
CA LEU A 5 4.98 -6.09 -2.07
C LEU A 5 4.25 -7.43 -2.05
N PRO A 6 3.95 -7.99 -0.86
CA PRO A 6 3.11 -9.17 -0.78
C PRO A 6 1.77 -8.94 -1.47
N ALA A 7 1.42 -9.82 -2.39
CA ALA A 7 0.18 -9.73 -3.15
C ALA A 7 -0.89 -10.68 -2.60
N CYS A 8 -0.52 -11.93 -2.39
CA CYS A 8 -1.41 -12.96 -1.88
C CYS A 8 -0.63 -14.15 -1.33
N LYS A 9 -1.31 -14.94 -0.51
CA LYS A 9 -0.80 -16.21 0.01
C LYS A 9 -1.71 -17.35 -0.40
N ILE A 10 -1.15 -18.39 -1.04
CA ILE A 10 -1.90 -19.56 -1.45
C ILE A 10 -2.25 -20.38 -0.22
N VAL A 11 -3.54 -20.66 -0.03
CA VAL A 11 -4.03 -21.39 1.16
C VAL A 11 -4.59 -22.78 0.84
N SER A 12 -5.12 -22.97 -0.36
CA SER A 12 -5.63 -24.29 -0.78
C SER A 12 -5.75 -24.39 -2.31
N THR A 13 -6.01 -25.59 -2.78
CA THR A 13 -6.39 -25.85 -4.18
C THR A 13 -7.87 -25.55 -4.37
N HIS A 14 -8.29 -25.30 -5.61
CA HIS A 14 -9.69 -25.13 -5.99
C HIS A 14 -9.96 -25.90 -7.30
N GLY A 15 -10.64 -27.02 -7.18
CA GLY A 15 -10.89 -27.90 -8.32
C GLY A 15 -9.63 -28.64 -8.79
N VAL A 16 -9.67 -29.14 -10.01
CA VAL A 16 -8.63 -30.05 -10.56
C VAL A 16 -7.81 -29.42 -11.69
N ARG A 17 -8.12 -28.19 -12.07
CA ARG A 17 -7.51 -27.53 -13.25
C ARG A 17 -6.36 -26.59 -12.92
N GLY A 18 -5.88 -26.59 -11.68
CA GLY A 18 -4.79 -25.72 -11.25
C GLY A 18 -5.22 -24.39 -10.66
N GLU A 19 -6.50 -24.14 -10.52
CA GLU A 19 -6.99 -22.95 -9.82
C GLU A 19 -6.72 -23.06 -8.32
N MET A 20 -6.32 -21.97 -7.69
CA MET A 20 -5.89 -21.94 -6.29
C MET A 20 -6.69 -20.90 -5.52
N LYS A 21 -7.00 -21.20 -4.25
CA LYS A 21 -7.50 -20.21 -3.30
C LYS A 21 -6.33 -19.49 -2.65
N ALA A 22 -6.41 -18.17 -2.61
CA ALA A 22 -5.40 -17.33 -1.99
C ALA A 22 -6.03 -16.26 -1.10
N LEU A 23 -5.34 -15.90 -0.03
CA LEU A 23 -5.70 -14.75 0.80
C LEU A 23 -5.07 -13.50 0.17
N PRO A 24 -5.86 -12.45 -0.11
CA PRO A 24 -5.29 -11.20 -0.58
C PRO A 24 -4.49 -10.52 0.53
N LEU A 25 -3.28 -10.09 0.22
CA LEU A 25 -2.40 -9.32 1.10
C LEU A 25 -2.25 -7.88 0.61
N CYS A 26 -2.87 -7.55 -0.52
CA CYS A 26 -2.97 -6.21 -1.08
C CYS A 26 -4.39 -5.64 -0.87
N ASP A 27 -4.67 -4.46 -1.40
CA ASP A 27 -5.92 -3.73 -1.15
C ASP A 27 -7.19 -4.53 -1.46
N SER A 28 -7.21 -5.25 -2.59
CA SER A 28 -8.41 -5.98 -3.00
C SER A 28 -8.09 -6.98 -4.12
N ALA A 29 -9.04 -7.89 -4.36
CA ALA A 29 -8.99 -8.79 -5.51
C ALA A 29 -9.03 -8.01 -6.84
N ALA A 30 -9.82 -6.94 -6.91
CA ALA A 30 -9.89 -6.08 -8.10
C ALA A 30 -8.56 -5.39 -8.39
N PHE A 31 -7.85 -4.98 -7.36
CA PHE A 31 -6.50 -4.42 -7.49
C PHE A 31 -5.52 -5.47 -8.02
N LEU A 32 -5.53 -6.67 -7.43
CA LEU A 32 -4.66 -7.77 -7.86
C LEU A 32 -4.93 -8.22 -9.30
N ALA A 33 -6.18 -8.17 -9.73
CA ALA A 33 -6.59 -8.56 -11.10
C ALA A 33 -5.96 -7.69 -12.19
N LYS A 34 -5.44 -6.51 -11.85
CA LYS A 34 -4.76 -5.62 -12.80
C LYS A 34 -3.34 -6.06 -13.11
N PHE A 35 -2.75 -6.94 -12.31
CA PHE A 35 -1.39 -7.42 -12.51
C PHE A 35 -1.37 -8.60 -13.46
N LYS A 36 -0.48 -8.57 -14.43
CA LYS A 36 -0.29 -9.64 -15.41
C LYS A 36 0.80 -10.64 -15.01
N ARG A 37 1.58 -10.28 -14.01
CA ARG A 37 2.66 -11.10 -13.45
C ARG A 37 2.78 -10.93 -11.95
N LEU A 38 3.21 -11.98 -11.29
CA LEU A 38 3.57 -12.01 -9.88
C LEU A 38 4.94 -12.66 -9.72
N PHE A 39 5.51 -12.52 -8.56
CA PHE A 39 6.85 -13.04 -8.26
C PHE A 39 6.80 -13.93 -7.03
N THR A 40 7.68 -14.94 -7.01
CA THR A 40 7.74 -15.89 -5.88
C THR A 40 8.58 -15.36 -4.72
N SER A 41 9.34 -14.29 -4.93
CA SER A 41 10.21 -13.72 -3.91
C SER A 41 10.09 -12.19 -3.85
N ALA A 42 10.37 -11.65 -2.68
CA ALA A 42 10.36 -10.19 -2.43
C ALA A 42 11.48 -9.44 -3.17
N ASP A 43 12.44 -10.14 -3.74
CA ASP A 43 13.51 -9.55 -4.56
C ASP A 43 13.21 -9.51 -6.06
N GLY A 44 12.02 -9.99 -6.47
CA GLY A 44 11.59 -10.01 -7.85
C GLY A 44 12.02 -11.25 -8.64
N THR A 45 12.51 -12.28 -7.98
CA THR A 45 12.79 -13.55 -8.65
C THR A 45 11.53 -14.41 -8.77
N GLY A 46 11.56 -15.34 -9.72
CA GLY A 46 10.46 -16.28 -9.94
C GLY A 46 9.24 -15.62 -10.57
N GLU A 47 9.44 -14.85 -11.64
CA GLU A 47 8.34 -14.25 -12.39
C GLU A 47 7.37 -15.30 -12.89
N THR A 48 6.09 -15.10 -12.62
CA THR A 48 5.01 -16.01 -12.99
C THR A 48 3.87 -15.22 -13.61
N ARG A 49 3.43 -15.64 -14.79
CA ARG A 49 2.32 -14.99 -15.49
C ARG A 49 0.98 -15.31 -14.82
N VAL A 50 0.15 -14.30 -14.62
CA VAL A 50 -1.20 -14.44 -14.09
C VAL A 50 -2.17 -14.67 -15.24
N LEU A 51 -2.89 -15.78 -15.21
CA LEU A 51 -3.89 -16.15 -16.21
C LEU A 51 -5.29 -15.67 -15.82
N GLY A 52 -5.58 -15.55 -14.54
CA GLY A 52 -6.86 -15.03 -14.07
C GLY A 52 -6.89 -14.84 -12.57
N VAL A 53 -7.68 -13.85 -12.15
CA VAL A 53 -7.96 -13.56 -10.74
C VAL A 53 -9.44 -13.23 -10.62
N ARG A 54 -10.13 -13.86 -9.68
CA ARG A 54 -11.52 -13.54 -9.36
C ARG A 54 -11.76 -13.59 -7.85
N ALA A 55 -12.64 -12.74 -7.36
CA ALA A 55 -13.01 -12.72 -5.96
C ALA A 55 -14.01 -13.82 -5.65
N GLN A 56 -13.84 -14.47 -4.48
CA GLN A 56 -14.81 -15.40 -3.92
C GLN A 56 -14.89 -15.18 -2.42
N GLY A 57 -15.86 -14.38 -1.98
CA GLY A 57 -15.96 -14.00 -0.56
C GLY A 57 -14.69 -13.26 -0.09
N ASN A 58 -14.06 -13.77 0.96
CA ASN A 58 -12.84 -13.20 1.54
C ASN A 58 -11.54 -13.71 0.90
N VAL A 59 -11.65 -14.62 -0.07
CA VAL A 59 -10.50 -15.18 -0.77
C VAL A 59 -10.55 -14.83 -2.23
N ILE A 60 -9.43 -15.02 -2.91
CA ILE A 60 -9.34 -14.92 -4.37
C ILE A 60 -9.09 -16.29 -4.96
N LEU A 61 -9.60 -16.48 -6.18
CA LEU A 61 -9.28 -17.63 -6.99
C LEU A 61 -8.27 -17.20 -8.03
N LEU A 62 -7.09 -17.80 -8.00
CA LEU A 62 -5.93 -17.42 -8.79
C LEU A 62 -5.54 -18.55 -9.74
N ARG A 63 -5.30 -18.17 -10.99
CA ARG A 63 -4.72 -19.08 -11.99
C ARG A 63 -3.40 -18.51 -12.47
N LEU A 64 -2.37 -19.34 -12.39
CA LEU A 64 -1.00 -19.00 -12.82
C LEU A 64 -0.55 -19.89 -13.96
N ASP A 65 0.29 -19.33 -14.83
CA ASP A 65 0.93 -20.09 -15.90
C ASP A 65 1.84 -21.16 -15.31
N GLY A 66 1.78 -22.36 -15.88
CA GLY A 66 2.54 -23.50 -15.39
C GLY A 66 1.87 -24.31 -14.27
N VAL A 67 0.75 -23.84 -13.73
CA VAL A 67 -0.06 -24.55 -12.73
C VAL A 67 -1.34 -25.02 -13.40
N THR A 68 -1.34 -26.25 -13.90
CA THR A 68 -2.38 -26.78 -14.80
C THR A 68 -3.22 -27.90 -14.20
N ASP A 69 -2.82 -28.43 -13.05
CA ASP A 69 -3.52 -29.53 -12.37
C ASP A 69 -3.51 -29.34 -10.85
N MET A 70 -4.22 -30.21 -10.14
CA MET A 70 -4.34 -30.13 -8.69
C MET A 70 -3.00 -30.37 -7.97
N ASP A 71 -2.15 -31.25 -8.49
CA ASP A 71 -0.86 -31.54 -7.86
C ASP A 71 0.09 -30.34 -7.95
N ALA A 72 0.13 -29.68 -9.11
CA ALA A 72 0.89 -28.45 -9.29
C ALA A 72 0.37 -27.32 -8.37
N ALA A 73 -0.97 -27.20 -8.24
CA ALA A 73 -1.60 -26.23 -7.34
C ALA A 73 -1.29 -26.53 -5.88
N ARG A 74 -1.33 -27.79 -5.48
CA ARG A 74 -1.02 -28.21 -4.12
C ARG A 74 0.42 -27.88 -3.73
N ALA A 75 1.34 -27.96 -4.67
CA ALA A 75 2.74 -27.59 -4.46
C ALA A 75 2.92 -26.10 -4.15
N GLN A 76 1.95 -25.26 -4.50
CA GLN A 76 1.99 -23.82 -4.25
C GLN A 76 1.41 -23.42 -2.87
N VAL A 77 0.71 -24.32 -2.19
CA VAL A 77 0.07 -24.02 -0.90
C VAL A 77 1.12 -23.58 0.13
N GLY A 78 0.84 -22.48 0.82
CA GLY A 78 1.74 -21.86 1.78
C GLY A 78 2.69 -20.83 1.18
N ARG A 79 2.75 -20.71 -0.15
CA ARG A 79 3.64 -19.75 -0.83
C ARG A 79 2.99 -18.37 -0.87
N THR A 80 3.81 -17.35 -0.62
CA THR A 80 3.43 -15.95 -0.82
C THR A 80 3.92 -15.48 -2.18
N TYR A 81 3.04 -14.84 -2.94
CA TYR A 81 3.39 -14.21 -4.20
C TYR A 81 3.47 -12.70 -4.00
N TYR A 82 4.35 -12.06 -4.76
CA TYR A 82 4.65 -10.63 -4.66
C TYR A 82 4.28 -9.92 -5.96
N LEU A 83 3.82 -8.69 -5.84
CA LEU A 83 3.59 -7.80 -6.97
C LEU A 83 4.74 -6.81 -7.10
N ALA A 84 5.05 -6.37 -8.32
CA ALA A 84 5.99 -5.30 -8.55
C ALA A 84 5.27 -3.95 -8.50
N LYS A 85 5.76 -3.01 -7.69
CA LYS A 85 5.18 -1.66 -7.63
C LYS A 85 5.18 -0.97 -9.00
N ALA A 86 6.19 -1.23 -9.81
CA ALA A 86 6.28 -0.66 -11.15
C ALA A 86 5.15 -1.09 -12.09
N ASP A 87 4.54 -2.25 -11.82
CA ASP A 87 3.41 -2.75 -12.61
C ASP A 87 2.06 -2.19 -12.13
N ALA A 88 2.03 -1.56 -10.97
CA ALA A 88 0.82 -0.97 -10.42
C ALA A 88 0.51 0.36 -11.10
N LYS A 89 -0.60 0.42 -11.80
CA LYS A 89 -1.12 1.66 -12.36
C LYS A 89 -2.09 2.26 -11.35
N LEU A 90 -1.54 2.96 -10.37
CA LEU A 90 -2.36 3.64 -9.37
C LEU A 90 -3.02 4.87 -9.98
N PRO A 91 -4.30 5.15 -9.67
CA PRO A 91 -4.93 6.41 -10.04
C PRO A 91 -4.13 7.60 -9.51
N ARG A 92 -4.22 8.74 -10.21
CA ARG A 92 -3.56 9.96 -9.78
C ARG A 92 -3.97 10.32 -8.35
N GLY A 93 -2.97 10.62 -7.52
CA GLY A 93 -3.17 10.93 -6.11
C GLY A 93 -3.26 9.71 -5.19
N ARG A 94 -3.15 8.50 -5.73
CA ARG A 94 -3.08 7.28 -4.94
C ARG A 94 -1.64 6.79 -4.85
N TYR A 95 -1.26 6.37 -3.65
CA TYR A 95 0.09 5.88 -3.33
C TYR A 95 0.01 4.63 -2.46
N PHE A 96 1.06 3.81 -2.50
CA PHE A 96 1.20 2.72 -1.54
C PHE A 96 1.47 3.30 -0.15
N ILE A 97 0.82 2.75 0.87
CA ILE A 97 1.04 3.18 2.26
C ILE A 97 2.52 3.05 2.64
N ASP A 98 3.15 1.97 2.23
CA ASP A 98 4.57 1.70 2.48
C ASP A 98 5.50 2.81 1.97
N ASP A 99 5.15 3.43 0.85
CA ASP A 99 5.93 4.54 0.28
C ASP A 99 5.67 5.86 1.00
N LEU A 100 4.50 6.02 1.60
CA LEU A 100 4.12 7.22 2.34
C LEU A 100 4.70 7.24 3.75
N LEU A 101 4.81 6.07 4.39
CA LEU A 101 5.30 5.98 5.76
C LEU A 101 6.75 6.47 5.85
N GLY A 102 7.00 7.32 6.85
CA GLY A 102 8.32 7.92 7.08
C GLY A 102 8.62 9.15 6.23
N CYS A 103 7.69 9.56 5.35
CA CYS A 103 7.83 10.84 4.66
C CYS A 103 7.67 12.01 5.62
N ASP A 104 8.45 13.07 5.40
CA ASP A 104 8.29 14.30 6.14
C ASP A 104 7.03 15.03 5.69
N VAL A 105 6.22 15.44 6.66
CA VAL A 105 5.03 16.26 6.41
C VAL A 105 5.42 17.71 6.60
N VAL A 106 5.40 18.47 5.51
CA VAL A 106 5.89 19.85 5.47
C VAL A 106 4.82 20.81 5.01
N ASP A 107 4.91 22.04 5.46
CA ASP A 107 4.01 23.12 5.02
C ASP A 107 4.27 23.45 3.56
N ALA A 108 3.19 23.52 2.75
CA ALA A 108 3.30 23.78 1.33
C ALA A 108 3.80 25.20 1.00
N ASP A 109 3.61 26.14 1.92
CA ASP A 109 3.96 27.56 1.71
C ASP A 109 5.28 27.94 2.38
N THR A 110 5.58 27.39 3.57
CA THR A 110 6.73 27.80 4.40
C THR A 110 7.83 26.77 4.49
N ASP A 111 7.62 25.56 3.98
CA ASP A 111 8.53 24.40 4.11
C ASP A 111 8.78 23.96 5.58
N ARG A 112 7.95 24.43 6.52
CA ARG A 112 8.02 24.00 7.91
C ARG A 112 7.72 22.50 8.02
N VAL A 113 8.57 21.75 8.72
CA VAL A 113 8.35 20.33 8.97
C VAL A 113 7.45 20.17 10.20
N TYR A 114 6.28 19.56 10.03
CA TYR A 114 5.38 19.26 11.13
C TYR A 114 5.72 17.95 11.84
N GLY A 115 6.26 17.00 11.11
CA GLY A 115 6.61 15.69 11.61
C GLY A 115 6.74 14.69 10.49
N GLN A 116 6.63 13.41 10.83
CA GLN A 116 6.68 12.31 9.85
C GLN A 116 5.36 11.55 9.83
N LEU A 117 4.98 11.06 8.66
CA LEU A 117 3.83 10.18 8.51
C LEU A 117 4.14 8.83 9.14
N THR A 118 3.39 8.45 10.17
CA THR A 118 3.62 7.21 10.90
C THR A 118 2.51 6.18 10.73
N ASN A 119 1.34 6.60 10.28
CA ASN A 119 0.24 5.69 10.00
C ASN A 119 -0.71 6.26 8.95
N VAL A 120 -1.37 5.37 8.22
CA VAL A 120 -2.45 5.72 7.28
C VAL A 120 -3.61 4.78 7.56
N ASP A 121 -4.73 5.35 8.00
CA ASP A 121 -5.99 4.63 8.14
C ASP A 121 -6.85 4.87 6.91
N ARG A 122 -7.51 3.83 6.43
CA ARG A 122 -8.37 3.88 5.24
C ARG A 122 -9.82 3.54 5.55
N PRO A 123 -10.55 4.42 6.28
CA PRO A 123 -11.99 4.26 6.38
C PRO A 123 -12.66 4.48 5.01
N ALA A 124 -13.94 4.12 4.90
CA ALA A 124 -14.64 4.11 3.62
C ALA A 124 -14.67 5.44 2.87
N ALA A 125 -14.63 6.56 3.59
CA ALA A 125 -14.82 7.89 2.99
C ALA A 125 -13.52 8.50 2.44
N GLN A 126 -12.43 8.45 3.22
CA GLN A 126 -11.16 9.09 2.86
C GLN A 126 -10.04 8.56 3.75
N ASP A 127 -8.82 8.65 3.28
CA ASP A 127 -7.66 8.28 4.08
C ASP A 127 -7.42 9.31 5.20
N ILE A 128 -6.96 8.82 6.34
CA ILE A 128 -6.55 9.66 7.48
C ILE A 128 -5.06 9.41 7.71
N TYR A 129 -4.29 10.48 7.66
CA TYR A 129 -2.86 10.45 7.94
C TYR A 129 -2.60 10.74 9.41
N THR A 130 -1.80 9.92 10.06
CA THR A 130 -1.26 10.20 11.39
C THR A 130 0.16 10.72 11.24
N VAL A 131 0.40 11.92 11.73
CA VAL A 131 1.69 12.60 11.68
C VAL A 131 2.23 12.67 13.11
N THR A 132 3.41 12.10 13.34
CA THR A 132 4.07 12.18 14.64
C THR A 132 5.13 13.28 14.60
N ASP A 133 5.04 14.24 15.50
CA ASP A 133 5.96 15.36 15.57
C ASP A 133 7.25 15.02 16.33
N GLY A 134 8.17 15.98 16.44
CA GLY A 134 9.45 15.80 17.10
C GLY A 134 9.36 15.54 18.62
N ALA A 135 8.22 15.83 19.22
CA ALA A 135 7.94 15.57 20.64
C ALA A 135 7.27 14.20 20.86
N GLY A 136 6.96 13.47 19.79
CA GLY A 136 6.27 12.19 19.83
C GLY A 136 4.75 12.29 19.90
N GLU A 137 4.18 13.48 19.73
CA GLU A 137 2.74 13.67 19.67
C GLU A 137 2.19 13.32 18.29
N GLU A 138 1.02 12.70 18.28
CA GLU A 138 0.34 12.28 17.05
C GLU A 138 -0.75 13.29 16.68
N HIS A 139 -0.77 13.67 15.42
CA HIS A 139 -1.76 14.57 14.83
C HIS A 139 -2.43 13.87 13.66
N MET A 140 -3.74 14.01 13.54
CA MET A 140 -4.51 13.41 12.45
C MET A 140 -4.83 14.44 11.39
N LEU A 141 -4.64 14.07 10.12
CA LEU A 141 -4.87 14.91 8.96
C LEU A 141 -5.67 14.13 7.91
N PRO A 142 -6.87 14.59 7.53
CA PRO A 142 -7.56 14.00 6.39
C PRO A 142 -6.76 14.16 5.10
N ALA A 143 -6.59 13.07 4.36
CA ALA A 143 -5.83 13.08 3.10
C ALA A 143 -6.72 13.54 1.94
N VAL A 144 -7.17 14.77 2.00
CA VAL A 144 -8.04 15.39 0.98
C VAL A 144 -7.29 16.54 0.30
N PRO A 145 -7.67 16.91 -0.95
CA PRO A 145 -6.98 17.98 -1.70
C PRO A 145 -6.93 19.33 -1.00
N GLU A 146 -7.85 19.58 -0.07
CA GLU A 146 -7.88 20.81 0.73
C GLU A 146 -6.68 20.93 1.67
N PHE A 147 -6.16 19.81 2.14
CA PHE A 147 -5.04 19.77 3.09
C PHE A 147 -3.77 19.22 2.48
N VAL A 148 -3.85 18.15 1.68
CA VAL A 148 -2.69 17.54 1.02
C VAL A 148 -2.55 18.12 -0.38
N LYS A 149 -1.53 18.96 -0.59
CA LYS A 149 -1.34 19.69 -1.85
C LYS A 149 -0.46 18.93 -2.83
N LYS A 150 0.58 18.27 -2.36
CA LYS A 150 1.50 17.51 -3.19
C LYS A 150 2.14 16.39 -2.38
N ILE A 151 2.36 15.26 -3.03
CA ILE A 151 3.13 14.16 -2.48
C ILE A 151 4.31 13.91 -3.41
N ASP A 152 5.52 14.02 -2.87
CA ASP A 152 6.76 13.75 -3.58
C ASP A 152 7.47 12.57 -2.92
N ILE A 153 7.26 11.39 -3.49
CA ILE A 153 7.81 10.14 -2.95
C ILE A 153 9.34 10.12 -3.07
N ASP A 154 9.89 10.65 -4.16
CA ASP A 154 11.33 10.66 -4.38
C ASP A 154 12.05 11.56 -3.39
N ALA A 155 11.47 12.72 -3.07
CA ALA A 155 11.98 13.62 -2.04
C ALA A 155 11.59 13.20 -0.62
N ARG A 156 10.70 12.21 -0.49
CA ARG A 156 10.13 11.74 0.77
C ARG A 156 9.45 12.86 1.55
N LYS A 157 8.65 13.65 0.84
CA LYS A 157 7.93 14.80 1.41
C LYS A 157 6.46 14.77 1.02
N ILE A 158 5.61 15.14 1.99
CA ILE A 158 4.19 15.37 1.78
C ILE A 158 3.92 16.82 2.10
N PHE A 159 3.49 17.59 1.10
CA PHE A 159 3.22 19.02 1.26
C PHE A 159 1.76 19.24 1.65
N VAL A 160 1.55 19.92 2.77
CA VAL A 160 0.22 20.12 3.35
C VAL A 160 -0.05 21.59 3.62
N THR A 161 -1.33 21.95 3.65
CA THR A 161 -1.81 23.24 4.12
C THR A 161 -2.86 22.99 5.21
N PRO A 162 -2.42 22.78 6.46
CA PRO A 162 -3.35 22.49 7.55
C PRO A 162 -4.11 23.74 7.96
N ILE A 163 -5.27 23.52 8.58
CA ILE A 163 -5.98 24.61 9.26
C ILE A 163 -5.31 24.88 10.61
N GLU A 164 -5.53 26.09 11.12
CA GLU A 164 -5.03 26.51 12.42
C GLU A 164 -5.49 25.55 13.52
N GLY A 165 -4.57 25.10 14.37
CA GLY A 165 -4.82 24.16 15.45
C GLY A 165 -4.81 22.70 15.06
N MET A 166 -4.68 22.36 13.78
CA MET A 166 -4.60 20.96 13.32
C MET A 166 -3.30 20.30 13.77
N PHE A 167 -2.21 21.01 13.67
CA PHE A 167 -0.96 20.69 14.36
C PHE A 167 -0.84 21.70 15.50
N THR A 168 -1.01 21.25 16.73
CA THR A 168 -0.71 22.09 17.87
C THR A 168 0.73 22.53 17.73
N ASP A 169 0.95 23.82 17.59
CA ASP A 169 2.27 24.37 17.75
C ASP A 169 2.78 23.87 19.10
N ALA A 170 3.82 23.05 19.07
CA ALA A 170 4.65 22.91 20.24
C ALA A 170 4.89 24.36 20.66
N VAL A 171 4.29 24.74 21.74
CA VAL A 171 4.18 26.09 22.23
C VAL A 171 5.46 26.79 21.92
N ASN A 172 5.36 27.85 21.20
CA ASN A 172 6.38 28.86 21.23
C ASN A 172 6.72 29.10 22.70
N GLY A 173 7.70 28.41 23.17
CA GLY A 173 8.44 28.80 24.33
C GLY A 173 9.25 30.01 23.94
N ASP A 174 8.60 30.98 23.34
CA ASP A 174 9.10 32.32 23.17
C ASP A 174 8.35 33.22 24.10
N GLU A 175 8.71 33.01 25.27
CA GLU A 175 8.62 34.13 26.20
C GLU A 175 9.99 34.46 26.67
N ASP A 176 10.54 35.48 25.99
CA ASP A 176 11.55 36.41 26.44
C ASP A 176 12.35 36.07 27.64
#